data_c96f11a459e0000d25a45f47f5f02d87
#
_entry.id   c96f11a459e0000d25a45f47f5f02d87
#
_cell.length_a   1.000
_cell.length_b   1.000
_cell.length_c   1.000
_cell.angle_alpha   90.00
_cell.angle_beta   90.00
_cell.angle_gamma   90.00
#
_symmetry.space_group_name_H-M   'P 1'
#
loop_
_entity.id
_entity.type
_entity.pdbx_description
1 polymer ?
#
loop_
_entity_poly.entity_id
_entity_poly.type
_entity_poly.pdbx_seq_one_letter_code
_entity_poly.pdbx_strand_id
1 'polypeptide(L)'
;VRYSYIDWAIPETDVLVRMGLQPFVMPGFVAGSAVLDGDGAGITIGGNFTENVGANLFWLRAENDNTNGYGKWHDDQNNAMDFVGLTLPLTFDGVKITPWGMYGFVGSRSLGGDAKGDIDDMRAGMLPVLPSGSDLTTLEGNRSEGNAWWVGITGEMTTFSPFRLAGDFNYGSVDMGTVRSLSGYDGATSKTID
;
A
#
# COMPACT_ATOMS: atom_id res chain seq x y z
N VAL A 1 0.98 -16.28 15.83
CA VAL A 1 0.78 -14.88 16.28
C VAL A 1 0.58 -14.06 15.03
N ARG A 2 -0.59 -13.43 14.87
CA ARG A 2 -0.89 -12.61 13.68
C ARG A 2 -0.26 -11.22 13.77
N TYR A 3 -0.26 -10.61 14.96
CA TYR A 3 0.29 -9.27 15.18
C TYR A 3 1.36 -9.27 16.27
N SER A 4 2.35 -8.41 16.10
CA SER A 4 3.42 -8.17 17.08
C SER A 4 3.89 -6.73 16.95
N TYR A 5 3.39 -5.85 17.79
CA TYR A 5 3.69 -4.42 17.76
C TYR A 5 3.81 -3.84 19.16
N ILE A 6 4.41 -2.66 19.22
CA ILE A 6 4.52 -1.83 20.41
C ILE A 6 3.74 -0.53 20.18
N ASP A 7 2.92 -0.15 21.13
CA ASP A 7 2.23 1.12 21.19
C ASP A 7 2.94 2.05 22.16
N TRP A 8 3.26 3.24 21.69
CA TRP A 8 3.80 4.31 22.49
C TRP A 8 2.89 5.55 22.42
N ALA A 9 2.16 5.80 23.51
CA ALA A 9 1.40 7.02 23.67
C ALA A 9 2.36 8.14 24.10
N ILE A 10 2.44 9.21 23.32
CA ILE A 10 3.29 10.35 23.65
C ILE A 10 2.65 11.10 24.83
N PRO A 11 3.35 11.25 25.97
CA PRO A 11 2.79 11.91 27.13
C PRO A 11 2.27 13.31 26.84
N GLU A 12 1.16 13.68 27.47
CA GLU A 12 0.51 15.00 27.34
C GLU A 12 0.02 15.35 25.92
N THR A 13 -0.14 14.36 25.04
CA THR A 13 -0.66 14.51 23.69
C THR A 13 -1.65 13.40 23.37
N ASP A 14 -2.47 13.59 22.32
CA ASP A 14 -3.34 12.55 21.75
C ASP A 14 -2.63 11.73 20.66
N VAL A 15 -1.30 11.77 20.63
CA VAL A 15 -0.51 11.08 19.60
C VAL A 15 -0.12 9.68 20.06
N LEU A 16 -0.48 8.70 19.24
CA LEU A 16 -0.07 7.31 19.37
C LEU A 16 0.91 6.94 18.25
N VAL A 17 2.03 6.34 18.61
CA VAL A 17 2.97 5.73 17.68
C VAL A 17 2.89 4.23 17.84
N ARG A 18 2.56 3.51 16.77
CA ARG A 18 2.57 2.04 16.73
C ARG A 18 3.65 1.55 15.80
N MET A 19 4.46 0.59 16.23
CA MET A 19 5.57 0.02 15.47
C MET A 19 5.55 -1.51 15.54
N GLY A 20 5.69 -2.17 14.39
CA GLY A 20 5.75 -3.63 14.29
C GLY A 20 4.80 -4.20 13.25
N LEU A 21 4.54 -5.52 13.36
CA LEU A 21 3.59 -6.23 12.50
C LEU A 21 2.17 -5.91 12.94
N GLN A 22 1.43 -5.21 12.09
CA GLN A 22 0.12 -4.64 12.40
C GLN A 22 -0.77 -4.59 11.16
N PRO A 23 -2.10 -4.45 11.32
CA PRO A 23 -2.99 -4.24 10.19
C PRO A 23 -2.84 -2.81 9.64
N PHE A 24 -2.89 -2.71 8.31
CA PHE A 24 -2.96 -1.47 7.57
C PHE A 24 -4.19 -1.49 6.67
N VAL A 25 -5.10 -0.55 6.90
CA VAL A 25 -6.35 -0.44 6.14
C VAL A 25 -6.56 1.01 5.76
N MET A 26 -6.75 1.27 4.47
CA MET A 26 -7.15 2.60 4.01
C MET A 26 -8.64 2.85 4.29
N PRO A 27 -9.06 4.11 4.47
CA PRO A 27 -10.45 4.41 4.79
C PRO A 27 -11.44 3.92 3.73
N GLY A 28 -12.57 3.37 4.18
CA GLY A 28 -13.69 2.95 3.36
C GLY A 28 -14.95 2.77 4.20
N PHE A 29 -16.09 3.32 3.78
CA PHE A 29 -17.36 3.23 4.50
C PHE A 29 -18.36 2.27 3.86
N VAL A 30 -18.18 1.93 2.58
CA VAL A 30 -19.18 1.13 1.84
C VAL A 30 -18.86 -0.36 1.92
N ALA A 31 -17.64 -0.77 1.61
CA ALA A 31 -17.27 -2.19 1.49
C ALA A 31 -15.85 -2.51 2.00
N GLY A 32 -15.31 -1.66 2.89
CA GLY A 32 -13.90 -1.72 3.26
C GLY A 32 -13.00 -1.04 2.23
N SER A 33 -11.70 -1.13 2.41
CA SER A 33 -10.76 -0.50 1.49
C SER A 33 -10.59 -1.33 0.22
N ALA A 34 -10.76 -0.67 -0.93
CA ALA A 34 -10.45 -1.27 -2.23
C ALA A 34 -8.96 -1.16 -2.60
N VAL A 35 -8.17 -0.39 -1.83
CA VAL A 35 -6.77 -0.09 -2.16
C VAL A 35 -5.80 -0.82 -1.24
N LEU A 36 -5.96 -0.73 0.06
CA LEU A 36 -5.11 -1.41 1.04
C LEU A 36 -5.95 -1.96 2.18
N ASP A 37 -5.90 -3.26 2.37
CA ASP A 37 -6.45 -3.99 3.51
C ASP A 37 -5.57 -5.22 3.73
N GLY A 38 -4.59 -5.10 4.61
CA GLY A 38 -3.62 -6.18 4.84
C GLY A 38 -2.79 -5.98 6.09
N ASP A 39 -2.00 -6.99 6.42
CA ASP A 39 -1.10 -7.00 7.56
C ASP A 39 0.34 -6.76 7.08
N GLY A 40 1.11 -5.96 7.80
CA GLY A 40 2.50 -5.71 7.43
C GLY A 40 3.34 -5.13 8.55
N ALA A 41 4.66 -5.13 8.34
CA ALA A 41 5.60 -4.49 9.24
C ALA A 41 5.68 -3.00 8.92
N GLY A 42 5.50 -2.15 9.93
CA GLY A 42 5.55 -0.73 9.70
C GLY A 42 5.40 0.13 10.94
N ILE A 43 5.22 1.42 10.70
CA ILE A 43 5.04 2.44 11.73
C ILE A 43 3.79 3.24 11.38
N THR A 44 2.93 3.45 12.36
CA THR A 44 1.80 4.36 12.27
C THR A 44 1.94 5.44 13.34
N ILE A 45 1.75 6.68 12.97
CA ILE A 45 1.72 7.84 13.87
C ILE A 45 0.37 8.53 13.66
N GLY A 46 -0.46 8.59 14.69
CA GLY A 46 -1.78 9.18 14.56
C GLY A 46 -2.22 9.87 15.84
N GLY A 47 -3.12 10.84 15.66
CA GLY A 47 -3.70 11.58 16.77
C GLY A 47 -4.75 12.58 16.30
N ASN A 48 -5.47 13.14 17.26
CA ASN A 48 -6.43 14.19 17.02
C ASN A 48 -5.82 15.57 17.34
N PHE A 49 -5.91 16.51 16.43
CA PHE A 49 -5.48 17.89 16.65
C PHE A 49 -6.58 18.72 17.31
N THR A 50 -7.83 18.36 17.02
CA THR A 50 -9.03 18.93 17.62
C THR A 50 -10.08 17.83 17.78
N GLU A 51 -11.21 18.13 18.39
CA GLU A 51 -12.34 17.21 18.49
C GLU A 51 -12.86 16.75 17.11
N ASN A 52 -12.60 17.54 16.07
CA ASN A 52 -13.13 17.34 14.72
C ASN A 52 -12.09 16.91 13.70
N VAL A 53 -10.79 17.07 13.99
CA VAL A 53 -9.71 16.89 13.01
C VAL A 53 -8.63 15.99 13.57
N GLY A 54 -8.40 14.87 12.88
CA GLY A 54 -7.28 13.97 13.14
C GLY A 54 -6.35 13.83 11.94
N ALA A 55 -5.22 13.19 12.16
CA ALA A 55 -4.35 12.71 11.10
C ALA A 55 -3.69 11.41 11.49
N ASN A 56 -3.48 10.53 10.50
CA ASN A 56 -2.66 9.34 10.65
C ASN A 56 -1.69 9.28 9.48
N LEU A 57 -0.42 9.20 9.80
CA LEU A 57 0.67 8.95 8.87
C LEU A 57 1.16 7.53 9.10
N PHE A 58 1.43 6.79 8.04
CA PHE A 58 2.03 5.48 8.16
C PHE A 58 3.13 5.25 7.13
N TRP A 59 4.05 4.37 7.49
CA TRP A 59 4.97 3.68 6.60
C TRP A 59 4.78 2.18 6.77
N LEU A 60 4.66 1.47 5.67
CA LEU A 60 4.46 0.02 5.60
C LEU A 60 5.49 -0.58 4.66
N ARG A 61 6.21 -1.59 5.12
CA ARG A 61 6.94 -2.50 4.26
C ARG A 61 6.04 -3.67 3.90
N ALA A 62 5.56 -3.66 2.66
CA ALA A 62 4.64 -4.65 2.16
C ALA A 62 5.35 -5.94 1.76
N GLU A 63 6.56 -5.82 1.18
CA GLU A 63 7.36 -6.95 0.73
C GLU A 63 8.84 -6.69 1.05
N ASN A 64 9.56 -7.73 1.41
CA ASN A 64 11.00 -7.70 1.64
C ASN A 64 11.58 -9.07 1.32
N ASP A 65 11.71 -9.40 0.04
CA ASP A 65 12.27 -10.67 -0.39
C ASP A 65 13.80 -10.71 -0.21
N ASN A 66 14.22 -11.03 1.01
CA ASN A 66 15.60 -11.30 1.36
C ASN A 66 15.98 -12.78 1.19
N THR A 67 15.06 -13.64 0.77
CA THR A 67 15.26 -15.11 0.80
C THR A 67 15.76 -15.68 -0.52
N ASN A 68 15.98 -14.86 -1.54
CA ASN A 68 16.44 -15.37 -2.81
C ASN A 68 17.85 -15.96 -2.71
N GLY A 69 17.88 -17.29 -2.59
CA GLY A 69 19.08 -18.12 -2.57
C GLY A 69 19.89 -18.12 -3.88
N TYR A 70 19.65 -17.18 -4.77
CA TYR A 70 20.47 -16.93 -5.94
C TYR A 70 21.58 -15.92 -5.60
N GLY A 71 22.66 -16.48 -5.12
CA GLY A 71 24.02 -15.98 -5.19
C GLY A 71 24.22 -14.49 -4.88
N LYS A 72 25.00 -14.23 -3.86
CA LYS A 72 25.60 -12.97 -3.36
C LYS A 72 26.15 -11.95 -4.38
N TRP A 73 25.70 -11.95 -5.63
CA TRP A 73 26.29 -11.17 -6.70
C TRP A 73 25.47 -9.95 -7.13
N HIS A 74 24.35 -9.66 -6.45
CA HIS A 74 23.44 -8.57 -6.82
C HIS A 74 23.00 -7.78 -5.59
N ASP A 75 23.94 -7.29 -4.80
CA ASP A 75 23.68 -6.45 -3.61
C ASP A 75 23.02 -5.09 -3.94
N ASP A 76 22.92 -4.73 -5.23
CA ASP A 76 22.45 -3.41 -5.68
C ASP A 76 20.95 -3.39 -6.06
N GLN A 77 20.20 -4.48 -5.86
CA GLN A 77 18.82 -4.55 -6.29
C GLN A 77 17.85 -4.40 -5.10
N ASN A 78 16.96 -3.43 -5.22
CA ASN A 78 15.94 -3.18 -4.22
C ASN A 78 14.82 -4.24 -4.32
N ASN A 79 14.72 -5.09 -3.30
CA ASN A 79 13.71 -6.15 -3.19
C ASN A 79 12.51 -5.73 -2.37
N ALA A 80 12.49 -4.51 -1.85
CA ALA A 80 11.46 -4.02 -0.96
C ALA A 80 10.33 -3.34 -1.73
N MET A 81 9.12 -3.48 -1.21
CA MET A 81 7.98 -2.66 -1.57
C MET A 81 7.52 -1.89 -0.34
N ASP A 82 7.67 -0.58 -0.38
CA ASP A 82 7.36 0.31 0.72
C ASP A 82 6.22 1.26 0.36
N PHE A 83 5.30 1.46 1.29
CA PHE A 83 4.22 2.43 1.15
C PHE A 83 4.28 3.47 2.26
N VAL A 84 4.01 4.72 1.89
CA VAL A 84 3.78 5.83 2.82
C VAL A 84 2.41 6.40 2.55
N GLY A 85 1.60 6.56 3.59
CA GLY A 85 0.26 7.09 3.44
C GLY A 85 -0.13 8.04 4.55
N LEU A 86 -1.06 8.94 4.21
CA LEU A 86 -1.65 9.92 5.10
C LEU A 86 -3.17 9.84 5.00
N THR A 87 -3.84 9.81 6.14
CA THR A 87 -5.29 9.95 6.25
C THR A 87 -5.64 11.13 7.15
N LEU A 88 -6.68 11.88 6.80
CA LEU A 88 -7.14 13.06 7.53
C LEU A 88 -8.62 12.89 7.91
N PRO A 89 -8.93 12.16 8.99
CA PRO A 89 -10.31 12.02 9.46
C PRO A 89 -10.87 13.36 9.96
N LEU A 90 -11.98 13.77 9.36
CA LEU A 90 -12.75 14.95 9.70
C LEU A 90 -14.14 14.50 10.18
N THR A 91 -14.52 14.91 11.39
CA THR A 91 -15.79 14.52 11.99
C THR A 91 -16.56 15.77 12.41
N PHE A 92 -17.74 15.96 11.84
CA PHE A 92 -18.68 17.04 12.17
C PHE A 92 -20.01 16.44 12.60
N ASP A 93 -20.95 17.25 13.07
CA ASP A 93 -22.27 16.77 13.46
C ASP A 93 -22.98 16.09 12.26
N GLY A 94 -23.16 14.78 12.36
CA GLY A 94 -23.79 13.95 11.33
C GLY A 94 -23.00 13.76 10.03
N VAL A 95 -21.76 14.24 9.95
CA VAL A 95 -20.90 14.09 8.74
C VAL A 95 -19.50 13.66 9.11
N LYS A 96 -19.01 12.59 8.46
CA LYS A 96 -17.61 12.15 8.53
C LYS A 96 -17.04 12.13 7.14
N ILE A 97 -15.86 12.71 6.98
CA ILE A 97 -15.14 12.73 5.70
C ILE A 97 -13.68 12.40 5.99
N THR A 98 -13.10 11.50 5.21
CA THR A 98 -11.68 11.17 5.35
C THR A 98 -11.01 11.21 4.00
N PRO A 99 -10.42 12.36 3.58
CA PRO A 99 -9.48 12.38 2.49
C PRO A 99 -8.19 11.65 2.87
N TRP A 100 -7.55 11.02 1.89
CA TRP A 100 -6.33 10.28 2.10
C TRP A 100 -5.48 10.22 0.83
N GLY A 101 -4.20 9.94 1.02
CA GLY A 101 -3.27 9.68 -0.06
C GLY A 101 -2.23 8.66 0.35
N MET A 102 -1.72 7.91 -0.63
CA MET A 102 -0.69 6.91 -0.44
C MET A 102 0.26 6.92 -1.63
N TYR A 103 1.56 6.74 -1.35
CA TYR A 103 2.61 6.57 -2.34
C TYR A 103 3.39 5.30 -2.06
N GLY A 104 3.68 4.53 -3.10
CA GLY A 104 4.41 3.28 -3.03
C GLY A 104 5.70 3.31 -3.86
N PHE A 105 6.77 2.77 -3.29
CA PHE A 105 8.01 2.47 -3.97
C PHE A 105 8.03 0.98 -4.27
N VAL A 106 8.13 0.61 -5.54
CA VAL A 106 8.10 -0.79 -6.00
C VAL A 106 9.51 -1.17 -6.43
N GLY A 107 10.19 -1.93 -5.61
CA GLY A 107 11.54 -2.40 -5.90
C GLY A 107 11.59 -3.29 -7.15
N SER A 108 12.72 -3.31 -7.82
CA SER A 108 12.89 -4.04 -9.08
C SER A 108 12.68 -5.54 -8.99
N ARG A 109 12.76 -6.11 -7.78
CA ARG A 109 12.55 -7.54 -7.48
C ARG A 109 11.41 -7.83 -6.52
N SER A 110 10.68 -6.82 -6.08
CA SER A 110 9.62 -6.98 -5.08
C SER A 110 8.40 -7.79 -5.54
N LEU A 111 8.33 -8.17 -6.81
CA LEU A 111 7.22 -8.90 -7.40
C LEU A 111 7.63 -10.27 -7.99
N GLY A 112 8.85 -10.73 -7.70
CA GLY A 112 9.39 -11.99 -8.20
C GLY A 112 9.36 -13.12 -7.17
N GLY A 113 9.53 -14.35 -7.62
CA GLY A 113 9.71 -15.54 -6.77
C GLY A 113 8.47 -15.92 -5.96
N ASP A 114 8.70 -16.25 -4.70
CA ASP A 114 7.65 -16.69 -3.76
C ASP A 114 6.73 -15.55 -3.30
N ALA A 115 7.05 -14.30 -3.62
CA ALA A 115 6.24 -13.12 -3.33
C ALA A 115 4.81 -13.19 -3.91
N LYS A 116 4.55 -14.09 -4.84
CA LYS A 116 3.21 -14.30 -5.39
C LYS A 116 2.16 -14.68 -4.34
N GLY A 117 2.54 -15.42 -3.30
CA GLY A 117 1.63 -15.77 -2.21
C GLY A 117 1.30 -14.56 -1.34
N ASP A 118 2.32 -13.78 -1.00
CA ASP A 118 2.18 -12.62 -0.11
C ASP A 118 1.46 -11.45 -0.80
N ILE A 119 1.68 -11.28 -2.10
CA ILE A 119 0.95 -10.29 -2.91
C ILE A 119 -0.53 -10.68 -3.05
N ASP A 120 -0.86 -11.96 -3.11
CA ASP A 120 -2.25 -12.42 -3.16
C ASP A 120 -3.05 -12.01 -1.91
N ASP A 121 -2.40 -11.96 -0.75
CA ASP A 121 -3.01 -11.52 0.51
C ASP A 121 -3.17 -9.99 0.61
N MET A 122 -2.39 -9.22 -0.17
CA MET A 122 -2.46 -7.74 -0.23
C MET A 122 -3.39 -7.21 -1.33
N ARG A 123 -4.12 -8.06 -1.99
CA ARG A 123 -4.79 -7.88 -3.29
C ARG A 123 -6.01 -7.01 -3.37
N ALA A 124 -6.43 -6.36 -2.34
CA ALA A 124 -7.57 -5.45 -2.50
C ALA A 124 -7.15 -4.18 -3.27
N GLY A 125 -7.00 -4.30 -4.58
CA GLY A 125 -6.89 -3.12 -5.48
C GLY A 125 -5.56 -2.38 -5.49
N MET A 126 -4.52 -2.88 -4.83
CA MET A 126 -3.19 -2.23 -4.81
C MET A 126 -2.41 -2.41 -6.09
N LEU A 127 -2.61 -3.53 -6.76
CA LEU A 127 -1.96 -3.81 -8.04
C LEU A 127 -3.00 -3.84 -9.14
N PRO A 128 -2.70 -3.25 -10.30
CA PRO A 128 -3.53 -3.44 -11.46
C PRO A 128 -3.62 -4.94 -11.74
N VAL A 129 -4.77 -5.38 -12.23
CA VAL A 129 -4.94 -6.75 -12.71
C VAL A 129 -3.84 -7.00 -13.74
N LEU A 130 -2.83 -7.76 -13.36
CA LEU A 130 -1.82 -8.19 -14.31
C LEU A 130 -2.51 -8.97 -15.42
N PRO A 131 -2.14 -8.77 -16.68
CA PRO A 131 -2.74 -9.51 -17.79
C PRO A 131 -2.72 -11.00 -17.50
N SER A 132 -3.84 -11.68 -17.70
CA SER A 132 -3.95 -13.14 -17.50
C SER A 132 -2.86 -13.85 -18.31
N GLY A 133 -2.03 -14.65 -17.63
CA GLY A 133 -0.87 -15.31 -18.21
C GLY A 133 0.47 -14.60 -18.05
N SER A 134 0.52 -13.48 -17.36
CA SER A 134 1.80 -12.88 -16.95
C SER A 134 2.43 -13.77 -15.86
N ASP A 135 3.52 -14.43 -16.21
CA ASP A 135 4.34 -15.14 -15.25
C ASP A 135 5.27 -14.13 -14.59
N LEU A 136 4.95 -13.74 -13.34
CA LEU A 136 5.74 -12.78 -12.58
C LEU A 136 7.17 -13.27 -12.33
N THR A 137 7.38 -14.59 -12.34
CA THR A 137 8.72 -15.18 -12.16
C THR A 137 9.65 -14.82 -13.33
N THR A 138 9.13 -14.55 -14.52
CA THR A 138 9.93 -14.12 -15.67
C THR A 138 10.37 -12.66 -15.58
N LEU A 139 9.82 -11.87 -14.66
CA LEU A 139 10.16 -10.46 -14.45
C LEU A 139 11.33 -10.27 -13.48
N GLU A 140 11.75 -11.35 -12.79
CA GLU A 140 12.88 -11.28 -11.86
C GLU A 140 14.17 -10.83 -12.54
N GLY A 141 14.79 -9.82 -11.95
CA GLY A 141 16.12 -9.34 -12.36
C GLY A 141 16.17 -8.49 -13.62
N ASN A 142 15.06 -8.34 -14.35
CA ASN A 142 15.03 -7.61 -15.62
C ASN A 142 14.10 -6.38 -15.60
N ARG A 143 13.70 -5.93 -14.42
CA ARG A 143 12.81 -4.79 -14.23
C ARG A 143 13.55 -3.62 -13.57
N SER A 144 13.24 -2.40 -13.97
CA SER A 144 13.62 -1.20 -13.21
C SER A 144 12.71 -1.04 -11.99
N GLU A 145 13.09 -0.17 -11.08
CA GLU A 145 12.22 0.26 -9.99
C GLU A 145 10.97 0.95 -10.55
N GLY A 146 9.86 0.75 -9.87
CA GLY A 146 8.58 1.37 -10.16
C GLY A 146 8.08 2.22 -9.00
N ASN A 147 6.94 2.84 -9.21
CA ASN A 147 6.22 3.57 -8.19
C ASN A 147 4.71 3.45 -8.36
N ALA A 148 3.99 3.75 -7.30
CA ALA A 148 2.56 3.74 -7.34
C ALA A 148 2.02 4.87 -6.45
N TRP A 149 0.87 5.44 -6.78
CA TRP A 149 0.23 6.41 -5.92
C TRP A 149 -1.30 6.29 -6.01
N TRP A 150 -1.95 6.59 -4.91
CA TRP A 150 -3.39 6.63 -4.81
C TRP A 150 -3.82 7.83 -3.99
N VAL A 151 -4.96 8.36 -4.34
CA VAL A 151 -5.69 9.35 -3.55
C VAL A 151 -7.14 8.94 -3.45
N GLY A 152 -7.76 9.28 -2.35
CA GLY A 152 -9.16 8.95 -2.16
C GLY A 152 -9.83 9.84 -1.15
N ILE A 153 -11.13 9.71 -1.11
CA ILE A 153 -11.99 10.35 -0.14
C ILE A 153 -13.12 9.40 0.21
N THR A 154 -13.36 9.22 1.50
CA THR A 154 -14.51 8.48 1.99
C THR A 154 -15.42 9.43 2.75
N GLY A 155 -16.72 9.24 2.63
CA GLY A 155 -17.71 10.09 3.29
C GLY A 155 -18.90 9.32 3.82
N GLU A 156 -19.38 9.74 4.98
CA GLU A 156 -20.62 9.27 5.61
C GLU A 156 -21.44 10.44 6.10
N MET A 157 -22.73 10.43 5.81
CA MET A 157 -23.68 11.42 6.28
C MET A 157 -24.88 10.74 6.94
N THR A 158 -25.19 11.13 8.18
CA THR A 158 -26.31 10.61 8.99
C THR A 158 -27.31 11.70 9.38
N THR A 159 -27.17 12.90 8.83
CA THR A 159 -28.00 14.08 9.14
C THR A 159 -29.48 13.86 8.80
N PHE A 160 -29.80 13.00 7.85
CA PHE A 160 -31.15 12.73 7.37
C PHE A 160 -31.75 11.46 7.99
N SER A 161 -31.83 11.40 9.33
CA SER A 161 -32.45 10.25 9.99
C SER A 161 -33.84 9.91 9.41
N PRO A 162 -34.14 8.63 9.11
CA PRO A 162 -33.39 7.40 9.41
C PRO A 162 -32.36 6.98 8.34
N PHE A 163 -32.03 7.82 7.39
CA PHE A 163 -31.14 7.48 6.29
C PHE A 163 -29.67 7.71 6.65
N ARG A 164 -28.82 6.79 6.21
CA ARG A 164 -27.38 6.90 6.21
C ARG A 164 -26.91 6.88 4.76
N LEU A 165 -26.21 7.94 4.34
CA LEU A 165 -25.56 8.02 3.05
C LEU A 165 -24.07 7.79 3.26
N ALA A 166 -23.47 6.91 2.47
CA ALA A 166 -22.03 6.67 2.49
C ALA A 166 -21.50 6.51 1.05
N GLY A 167 -20.27 6.97 0.82
CA GLY A 167 -19.63 6.87 -0.48
C GLY A 167 -18.11 6.88 -0.35
N ASP A 168 -17.45 6.14 -1.23
CA ASP A 168 -16.01 6.05 -1.33
C ASP A 168 -15.60 6.36 -2.77
N PHE A 169 -14.55 7.16 -2.93
CA PHE A 169 -13.94 7.46 -4.21
C PHE A 169 -12.43 7.26 -4.10
N ASN A 170 -11.86 6.51 -5.04
CA ASN A 170 -10.44 6.23 -5.12
C ASN A 170 -9.95 6.44 -6.54
N TYR A 171 -8.76 6.98 -6.70
CA TYR A 171 -8.06 7.10 -7.96
C TYR A 171 -6.57 6.90 -7.74
N GLY A 172 -5.90 6.21 -8.65
CA GLY A 172 -4.46 5.96 -8.55
C GLY A 172 -3.83 5.52 -9.85
N SER A 173 -2.52 5.43 -9.83
CA SER A 173 -1.69 4.94 -10.93
C SER A 173 -0.58 4.07 -10.37
N VAL A 174 -0.25 3.00 -11.08
CA VAL A 174 0.84 2.08 -10.76
C VAL A 174 1.75 1.97 -11.95
N ASP A 175 2.99 2.42 -11.78
CA ASP A 175 4.09 2.19 -12.70
C ASP A 175 4.95 1.04 -12.18
N MET A 176 4.91 -0.09 -12.86
CA MET A 176 5.65 -1.30 -12.48
C MET A 176 7.12 -1.26 -12.92
N GLY A 177 7.56 -0.15 -13.50
CA GLY A 177 8.89 -0.01 -14.07
C GLY A 177 9.04 -0.68 -15.44
N THR A 178 10.22 -0.52 -16.03
CA THR A 178 10.53 -1.05 -17.36
C THR A 178 10.97 -2.50 -17.26
N VAL A 179 10.31 -3.39 -17.98
CA VAL A 179 10.69 -4.78 -18.11
C VAL A 179 11.59 -4.96 -19.33
N ARG A 180 12.79 -5.51 -19.12
CA ARG A 180 13.65 -5.93 -20.23
C ARG A 180 13.29 -7.36 -20.60
N SER A 181 12.64 -7.56 -21.73
CA SER A 181 12.41 -8.91 -22.24
C SER A 181 13.72 -9.50 -22.76
N LEU A 182 14.17 -10.57 -22.14
CA LEU A 182 15.20 -11.43 -22.72
C LEU A 182 14.51 -12.41 -23.67
N SER A 183 13.99 -11.95 -24.81
CA SER A 183 13.71 -12.87 -25.90
C SER A 183 15.07 -13.28 -26.47
N GLY A 184 15.43 -14.54 -26.28
CA GLY A 184 16.64 -15.11 -26.88
C GLY A 184 16.70 -14.81 -28.37
N TYR A 185 17.88 -14.42 -28.83
CA TYR A 185 18.23 -14.12 -30.21
C TYR A 185 17.57 -12.86 -30.80
N ASP A 186 18.31 -11.78 -30.83
CA ASP A 186 18.08 -10.50 -31.46
C ASP A 186 17.28 -9.45 -30.65
N GLY A 187 18.06 -8.61 -29.96
CA GLY A 187 17.66 -7.27 -29.58
C GLY A 187 16.74 -7.21 -28.36
N ALA A 188 17.30 -6.77 -27.23
CA ALA A 188 16.51 -6.43 -26.04
C ALA A 188 15.46 -5.35 -26.37
N THR A 189 14.21 -5.68 -26.42
CA THR A 189 13.11 -4.71 -26.48
C THR A 189 12.70 -4.41 -25.04
N SER A 190 12.89 -3.17 -24.60
CA SER A 190 12.30 -2.69 -23.37
C SER A 190 10.83 -2.40 -23.63
N LYS A 191 9.93 -2.94 -22.78
CA LYS A 191 8.51 -2.63 -22.78
C LYS A 191 8.17 -1.98 -21.45
N THR A 192 7.68 -0.76 -21.49
CA THR A 192 7.06 -0.11 -20.33
C THR A 192 5.66 -0.69 -20.16
N ILE A 193 5.32 -1.10 -18.96
CA ILE A 193 3.99 -1.53 -18.58
C ILE A 193 3.41 -0.42 -17.73
N ASP A 194 2.52 0.36 -18.29
CA ASP A 194 1.73 1.39 -17.61
C ASP A 194 0.41 0.80 -17.12
#